data_1b778e4470573d0a8591dc63b21e5401
#
_entry.id   1b778e4470573d0a8591dc63b21e5401
#
_cell.length_a   1.000
_cell.length_b   1.000
_cell.length_c   1.000
_cell.angle_alpha   90.00
_cell.angle_beta   90.00
_cell.angle_gamma   90.00
#
_symmetry.space_group_name_H-M   'P 1'
#
loop_
_entity.id
_entity.type
_entity.pdbx_description
1 polymer ?
#
loop_
_entity_poly.entity_id
_entity_poly.type
_entity_poly.pdbx_seq_one_letter_code
_entity_poly.pdbx_strand_id
1 'polypeptide(L)'
;MLANHSKEKSIVDKVFSVVAKAKKLKEEIGAENVIDATIGVLCNEDAKFVNFKTVANVYKNLPDDEIAAYASSCSGDPTYLECVKKVVLGEDYEVVFKDSYLDAVATPGGSGAVSNTIWNYVDRGEKILIPDWMWESYKIMAEEFENKYELYSLFNENGTFNLENFKEKVTKIIKEQGKVLAIINDPCHNPTGYSL
;
A
#
# COMPACT_ATOMS: atom_id res chain seq x y z
N MET A 1 -11.93 -23.82 16.48
CA MET A 1 -11.27 -23.29 17.70
C MET A 1 -10.19 -22.31 17.24
N LEU A 2 -10.24 -21.04 17.67
CA LEU A 2 -9.23 -20.03 17.27
C LEU A 2 -7.94 -20.23 18.04
N ALA A 3 -6.79 -19.95 17.41
CA ALA A 3 -5.51 -19.88 18.09
C ALA A 3 -5.49 -18.74 19.14
N ASN A 4 -4.66 -18.86 20.16
CA ASN A 4 -4.67 -17.91 21.28
C ASN A 4 -4.34 -16.46 20.81
N HIS A 5 -3.39 -16.30 19.88
CA HIS A 5 -3.01 -15.00 19.32
C HIS A 5 -4.12 -14.34 18.47
N SER A 6 -5.16 -15.10 18.06
CA SER A 6 -6.28 -14.61 17.28
C SER A 6 -7.55 -14.38 18.13
N LYS A 7 -7.50 -14.78 19.41
CA LYS A 7 -8.62 -14.52 20.33
C LYS A 7 -8.64 -13.04 20.66
N GLU A 8 -9.83 -12.46 20.74
CA GLU A 8 -10.08 -11.07 21.10
C GLU A 8 -9.60 -10.04 20.06
N LYS A 9 -8.98 -10.49 18.94
CA LYS A 9 -8.72 -9.59 17.83
C LYS A 9 -10.01 -9.33 17.06
N SER A 10 -10.40 -8.07 16.94
CA SER A 10 -11.47 -7.62 16.07
C SER A 10 -10.98 -6.49 15.20
N ILE A 11 -11.15 -6.62 13.90
CA ILE A 11 -10.92 -5.51 12.97
C ILE A 11 -12.19 -4.65 13.00
N VAL A 12 -12.09 -3.45 13.55
CA VAL A 12 -13.12 -2.44 13.38
C VAL A 12 -12.92 -1.79 12.02
N ASP A 13 -13.59 -2.34 11.01
CA ASP A 13 -13.51 -1.80 9.67
C ASP A 13 -14.32 -0.51 9.54
N LYS A 14 -13.67 0.61 9.79
CA LYS A 14 -14.26 1.94 9.70
C LYS A 14 -14.69 2.28 8.27
N VAL A 15 -13.94 1.83 7.26
CA VAL A 15 -14.21 2.15 5.86
C VAL A 15 -15.49 1.48 5.40
N PHE A 16 -15.62 0.16 5.55
CA PHE A 16 -16.84 -0.54 5.14
C PHE A 16 -18.05 -0.17 5.97
N SER A 17 -17.89 0.27 7.22
CA SER A 17 -19.00 0.82 8.00
C SER A 17 -19.53 2.13 7.41
N VAL A 18 -18.67 2.98 6.88
CA VAL A 18 -19.06 4.23 6.19
C VAL A 18 -19.69 3.93 4.83
N VAL A 19 -19.14 2.97 4.08
CA VAL A 19 -19.74 2.47 2.82
C VAL A 19 -21.19 2.00 3.05
N ALA A 20 -21.43 1.20 4.10
CA ALA A 20 -22.77 0.73 4.43
C ALA A 20 -23.72 1.89 4.76
N LYS A 21 -23.25 2.92 5.48
CA LYS A 21 -24.03 4.13 5.76
C LYS A 21 -24.35 4.91 4.49
N ALA A 22 -23.38 5.09 3.60
CA ALA A 22 -23.59 5.78 2.32
C ALA A 22 -24.62 5.04 1.45
N LYS A 23 -24.52 3.71 1.39
CA LYS A 23 -25.52 2.89 0.67
C LYS A 23 -26.92 3.07 1.22
N LYS A 24 -27.08 2.99 2.55
CA LYS A 24 -28.37 3.19 3.20
C LYS A 24 -28.93 4.60 2.92
N LEU A 25 -28.08 5.63 3.00
CA LEU A 25 -28.51 6.99 2.71
C LEU A 25 -29.00 7.16 1.27
N LYS A 26 -28.30 6.53 0.29
CA LYS A 26 -28.75 6.51 -1.11
C LYS A 26 -30.12 5.87 -1.30
N GLU A 27 -30.42 4.83 -0.52
CA GLU A 27 -31.76 4.17 -0.53
C GLU A 27 -32.84 5.06 0.09
N GLU A 28 -32.49 5.89 1.09
CA GLU A 28 -33.42 6.76 1.81
C GLU A 28 -33.77 8.06 1.06
N ILE A 29 -32.78 8.71 0.46
CA ILE A 29 -32.95 10.06 -0.15
C ILE A 29 -32.69 10.14 -1.65
N GLY A 30 -32.35 9.01 -2.29
CA GLY A 30 -31.98 8.92 -3.70
C GLY A 30 -30.48 9.07 -3.94
N ALA A 31 -29.95 8.27 -4.88
CA ALA A 31 -28.51 8.23 -5.18
C ALA A 31 -27.97 9.57 -5.74
N GLU A 32 -28.80 10.32 -6.44
CA GLU A 32 -28.50 11.62 -7.02
C GLU A 32 -28.26 12.72 -5.96
N ASN A 33 -28.76 12.50 -4.75
CA ASN A 33 -28.62 13.43 -3.64
C ASN A 33 -27.46 13.09 -2.70
N VAL A 34 -26.65 12.05 -3.02
CA VAL A 34 -25.54 11.59 -2.18
C VAL A 34 -24.24 11.61 -2.95
N ILE A 35 -23.29 12.41 -2.47
CA ILE A 35 -21.90 12.35 -2.95
C ILE A 35 -21.18 11.27 -2.13
N ASP A 36 -20.84 10.15 -2.80
CA ASP A 36 -20.17 9.01 -2.17
C ASP A 36 -18.68 9.03 -2.50
N ALA A 37 -17.88 9.41 -1.53
CA ALA A 37 -16.41 9.40 -1.59
C ALA A 37 -15.81 8.46 -0.53
N THR A 38 -16.52 7.37 -0.19
CA THR A 38 -16.12 6.45 0.90
C THR A 38 -14.96 5.55 0.53
N ILE A 39 -14.81 5.22 -0.76
CA ILE A 39 -13.70 4.41 -1.28
C ILE A 39 -13.00 5.19 -2.38
N GLY A 40 -11.66 5.23 -2.33
CA GLY A 40 -10.84 5.84 -3.37
C GLY A 40 -10.83 4.99 -4.64
N VAL A 41 -11.71 5.29 -5.58
CA VAL A 41 -11.80 4.69 -6.92
C VAL A 41 -11.88 5.78 -7.97
N LEU A 42 -11.28 5.54 -9.14
CA LEU A 42 -11.36 6.46 -10.26
C LEU A 42 -12.65 6.21 -11.04
N CYS A 43 -13.50 7.25 -11.10
CA CYS A 43 -14.72 7.25 -11.90
C CYS A 43 -14.66 8.36 -12.95
N ASN A 44 -15.38 8.17 -14.06
CA ASN A 44 -15.68 9.24 -15.02
C ASN A 44 -16.88 10.09 -14.56
N GLU A 45 -17.27 11.06 -15.39
CA GLU A 45 -18.39 11.98 -15.11
C GLU A 45 -19.75 11.26 -14.97
N ASP A 46 -19.88 10.07 -15.56
CA ASP A 46 -21.09 9.21 -15.44
C ASP A 46 -21.05 8.29 -14.20
N ALA A 47 -20.13 8.52 -13.28
CA ALA A 47 -19.87 7.67 -12.09
C ALA A 47 -19.55 6.21 -12.42
N LYS A 48 -19.01 5.92 -13.63
CA LYS A 48 -18.54 4.58 -14.01
C LYS A 48 -17.07 4.43 -13.72
N PHE A 49 -16.68 3.27 -13.24
CA PHE A 49 -15.28 2.95 -12.98
C PHE A 49 -14.42 3.05 -14.24
N VAL A 50 -13.26 3.70 -14.10
CA VAL A 50 -12.26 3.82 -15.17
C VAL A 50 -11.13 2.81 -14.93
N ASN A 51 -10.74 2.13 -16.01
CA ASN A 51 -9.59 1.25 -16.03
C ASN A 51 -8.70 1.52 -17.25
N PHE A 52 -7.48 1.01 -17.23
CA PHE A 52 -6.61 1.04 -18.40
C PHE A 52 -7.13 0.08 -19.47
N LYS A 53 -7.66 0.64 -20.57
CA LYS A 53 -8.23 -0.15 -21.67
C LYS A 53 -7.22 -1.15 -22.26
N THR A 54 -5.96 -0.76 -22.38
CA THR A 54 -4.88 -1.64 -22.84
C THR A 54 -4.74 -2.87 -21.95
N VAL A 55 -4.67 -2.68 -20.62
CA VAL A 55 -4.57 -3.79 -19.65
C VAL A 55 -5.81 -4.68 -19.73
N ALA A 56 -7.00 -4.07 -19.74
CA ALA A 56 -8.25 -4.82 -19.82
C ALA A 56 -8.35 -5.64 -21.12
N ASN A 57 -7.87 -5.12 -22.25
CA ASN A 57 -7.86 -5.84 -23.52
C ASN A 57 -6.86 -6.99 -23.51
N VAL A 58 -5.65 -6.81 -22.99
CA VAL A 58 -4.68 -7.91 -22.83
C VAL A 58 -5.28 -9.00 -21.98
N TYR A 59 -5.82 -8.67 -20.80
CA TYR A 59 -6.41 -9.64 -19.88
C TYR A 59 -7.54 -10.46 -20.52
N LYS A 60 -8.42 -9.81 -21.30
CA LYS A 60 -9.56 -10.48 -21.98
C LYS A 60 -9.14 -11.40 -23.11
N ASN A 61 -7.96 -11.21 -23.67
CA ASN A 61 -7.44 -11.99 -24.81
C ASN A 61 -6.32 -12.96 -24.40
N LEU A 62 -6.06 -13.13 -23.10
CA LEU A 62 -5.14 -14.16 -22.65
C LEU A 62 -5.68 -15.56 -23.03
N PRO A 63 -4.85 -16.44 -23.57
CA PRO A 63 -5.23 -17.85 -23.81
C PRO A 63 -5.58 -18.56 -22.50
N ASP A 64 -6.51 -19.52 -22.58
CA ASP A 64 -6.96 -20.28 -21.40
C ASP A 64 -5.82 -21.03 -20.70
N ASP A 65 -4.85 -21.52 -21.44
CA ASP A 65 -3.66 -22.20 -20.91
C ASP A 65 -2.73 -21.26 -20.15
N GLU A 66 -2.61 -20.00 -20.57
CA GLU A 66 -1.85 -18.99 -19.81
C GLU A 66 -2.59 -18.59 -18.53
N ILE A 67 -3.92 -18.45 -18.57
CA ILE A 67 -4.74 -18.14 -17.40
C ILE A 67 -4.68 -19.28 -16.37
N ALA A 68 -4.70 -20.53 -16.85
CA ALA A 68 -4.72 -21.73 -16.00
C ALA A 68 -3.31 -22.20 -15.60
N ALA A 69 -2.24 -21.60 -16.12
CA ALA A 69 -0.89 -22.01 -15.86
C ALA A 69 -0.54 -21.90 -14.37
N TYR A 70 0.15 -22.90 -13.85
CA TYR A 70 0.73 -22.84 -12.52
C TYR A 70 1.97 -21.93 -12.53
N ALA A 71 2.17 -21.18 -11.45
CA ALA A 71 3.31 -20.28 -11.33
C ALA A 71 4.65 -21.04 -11.51
N SER A 72 5.53 -20.53 -12.36
CA SER A 72 6.84 -21.11 -12.64
C SER A 72 7.91 -20.75 -11.59
N SER A 73 7.65 -19.76 -10.75
CA SER A 73 8.58 -19.25 -9.75
C SER A 73 7.85 -18.66 -8.55
N CYS A 74 8.46 -18.77 -7.37
CA CYS A 74 7.96 -18.12 -6.15
C CYS A 74 8.19 -16.60 -6.13
N SER A 75 9.17 -16.10 -6.91
CA SER A 75 9.49 -14.67 -6.99
C SER A 75 8.71 -13.92 -8.08
N GLY A 76 8.09 -14.65 -9.00
CA GLY A 76 7.36 -14.10 -10.14
C GLY A 76 7.95 -14.52 -11.49
N ASP A 77 7.21 -14.27 -12.57
CA ASP A 77 7.69 -14.48 -13.92
C ASP A 77 8.83 -13.51 -14.27
N PRO A 78 9.95 -13.99 -14.85
CA PRO A 78 11.11 -13.14 -15.16
C PRO A 78 10.78 -11.95 -16.07
N THR A 79 9.90 -12.14 -17.05
CA THR A 79 9.48 -11.05 -17.96
C THR A 79 8.68 -10.00 -17.21
N TYR A 80 7.78 -10.44 -16.31
CA TYR A 80 7.03 -9.52 -15.44
C TYR A 80 7.96 -8.70 -14.56
N LEU A 81 8.93 -9.34 -13.89
CA LEU A 81 9.87 -8.66 -13.00
C LEU A 81 10.72 -7.62 -13.74
N GLU A 82 11.16 -7.95 -14.95
CA GLU A 82 11.90 -7.03 -15.83
C GLU A 82 11.03 -5.84 -16.26
N CYS A 83 9.79 -6.09 -16.69
CA CYS A 83 8.85 -5.03 -17.05
C CYS A 83 8.53 -4.10 -15.87
N VAL A 84 8.38 -4.65 -14.67
CA VAL A 84 8.13 -3.85 -13.45
C VAL A 84 9.31 -2.92 -13.16
N LYS A 85 10.55 -3.40 -13.26
CA LYS A 85 11.74 -2.56 -13.07
C LYS A 85 11.78 -1.40 -14.06
N LYS A 86 11.50 -1.67 -15.35
CA LYS A 86 11.42 -0.62 -16.38
C LYS A 86 10.31 0.39 -16.13
N VAL A 87 9.12 -0.06 -15.77
CA VAL A 87 7.98 0.83 -15.49
C VAL A 87 8.23 1.73 -14.28
N VAL A 88 8.87 1.20 -13.23
CA VAL A 88 9.09 1.94 -11.98
C VAL A 88 10.32 2.84 -12.04
N LEU A 89 11.40 2.38 -12.69
CA LEU A 89 12.73 3.01 -12.62
C LEU A 89 13.17 3.66 -13.94
N GLY A 90 12.45 3.44 -15.04
CA GLY A 90 12.79 3.89 -16.38
C GLY A 90 13.46 2.81 -17.23
N GLU A 91 13.41 2.98 -18.54
CA GLU A 91 13.98 2.02 -19.52
C GLU A 91 15.52 1.86 -19.39
N ASP A 92 16.19 2.88 -18.91
CA ASP A 92 17.63 2.96 -18.71
C ASP A 92 18.11 2.61 -17.29
N TYR A 93 17.23 1.99 -16.48
CA TYR A 93 17.49 1.72 -15.07
C TYR A 93 18.81 0.95 -14.81
N GLU A 94 19.21 0.04 -15.70
CA GLU A 94 20.44 -0.72 -15.57
C GLU A 94 21.68 0.16 -15.64
N VAL A 95 21.63 1.26 -16.43
CA VAL A 95 22.73 2.23 -16.54
C VAL A 95 22.73 3.18 -15.36
N VAL A 96 21.54 3.67 -14.97
CA VAL A 96 21.36 4.61 -13.86
C VAL A 96 21.75 3.97 -12.53
N PHE A 97 21.35 2.72 -12.30
CA PHE A 97 21.57 2.00 -11.04
C PHE A 97 22.68 0.95 -11.11
N LYS A 98 23.63 1.08 -12.06
CA LYS A 98 24.73 0.12 -12.32
C LYS A 98 25.56 -0.26 -11.09
N ASP A 99 25.70 0.66 -10.14
CA ASP A 99 26.48 0.49 -8.91
C ASP A 99 25.58 0.10 -7.70
N SER A 100 24.32 -0.22 -7.93
CA SER A 100 23.33 -0.58 -6.91
C SER A 100 22.91 -2.03 -7.05
N TYR A 101 22.61 -2.69 -5.92
CA TYR A 101 21.86 -3.94 -5.95
C TYR A 101 20.37 -3.61 -6.17
N LEU A 102 19.81 -4.19 -7.22
CA LEU A 102 18.42 -3.97 -7.59
C LEU A 102 17.76 -5.30 -7.96
N ASP A 103 16.66 -5.59 -7.31
CA ASP A 103 15.86 -6.80 -7.61
C ASP A 103 14.36 -6.49 -7.47
N ALA A 104 13.53 -7.40 -7.97
CA ALA A 104 12.08 -7.33 -7.89
C ALA A 104 11.49 -8.69 -7.52
N VAL A 105 10.40 -8.66 -6.79
CA VAL A 105 9.63 -9.85 -6.43
C VAL A 105 8.14 -9.57 -6.56
N ALA A 106 7.41 -10.53 -7.13
CA ALA A 106 5.95 -10.46 -7.21
C ALA A 106 5.32 -10.74 -5.85
N THR A 107 4.29 -9.98 -5.50
CA THR A 107 3.53 -10.15 -4.27
C THR A 107 2.03 -10.08 -4.57
N PRO A 108 1.15 -10.58 -3.67
CA PRO A 108 -0.30 -10.41 -3.82
C PRO A 108 -0.70 -8.96 -3.56
N GLY A 109 -0.43 -8.10 -4.56
CA GLY A 109 -0.70 -6.66 -4.52
C GLY A 109 0.18 -5.90 -3.54
N GLY A 110 -0.11 -4.60 -3.36
CA GLY A 110 0.60 -3.72 -2.43
C GLY A 110 0.51 -4.15 -0.97
N SER A 111 -0.61 -4.74 -0.56
CA SER A 111 -0.75 -5.30 0.78
C SER A 111 0.25 -6.43 1.04
N GLY A 112 0.42 -7.33 0.07
CA GLY A 112 1.44 -8.38 0.16
C GLY A 112 2.86 -7.82 0.19
N ALA A 113 3.14 -6.77 -0.58
CA ALA A 113 4.44 -6.12 -0.58
C ALA A 113 4.77 -5.52 0.80
N VAL A 114 3.87 -4.73 1.37
CA VAL A 114 4.06 -4.12 2.71
C VAL A 114 4.19 -5.19 3.78
N SER A 115 3.29 -6.18 3.78
CA SER A 115 3.27 -7.27 4.75
C SER A 115 4.59 -8.07 4.73
N ASN A 116 5.04 -8.48 3.53
CA ASN A 116 6.29 -9.20 3.38
C ASN A 116 7.51 -8.34 3.79
N THR A 117 7.47 -7.04 3.52
CA THR A 117 8.54 -6.13 3.92
C THR A 117 8.63 -6.03 5.45
N ILE A 118 7.52 -5.84 6.14
CA ILE A 118 7.52 -5.83 7.61
C ILE A 118 8.04 -7.16 8.15
N TRP A 119 7.51 -8.28 7.65
CA TRP A 119 7.90 -9.61 8.10
C TRP A 119 9.39 -9.91 7.95
N ASN A 120 10.01 -9.49 6.85
CA ASN A 120 11.40 -9.83 6.54
C ASN A 120 12.44 -8.86 7.12
N TYR A 121 12.06 -7.61 7.42
CA TYR A 121 13.03 -6.58 7.82
C TYR A 121 12.86 -6.04 9.23
N VAL A 122 11.79 -6.42 9.94
CA VAL A 122 11.49 -5.93 11.29
C VAL A 122 11.34 -7.11 12.25
N ASP A 123 12.15 -7.14 13.30
CA ASP A 123 12.04 -8.17 14.33
C ASP A 123 10.82 -7.93 15.21
N ARG A 124 10.23 -9.00 15.77
CA ARG A 124 9.06 -8.87 16.65
C ARG A 124 9.33 -7.94 17.82
N GLY A 125 8.38 -7.06 18.08
CA GLY A 125 8.49 -6.05 19.13
C GLY A 125 9.19 -4.76 18.72
N GLU A 126 9.89 -4.74 17.57
CA GLU A 126 10.48 -3.53 16.99
C GLU A 126 9.40 -2.63 16.39
N LYS A 127 9.78 -1.38 16.12
CA LYS A 127 8.91 -0.35 15.57
C LYS A 127 9.15 -0.16 14.08
N ILE A 128 8.08 0.04 13.32
CA ILE A 128 8.10 0.67 12.01
C ILE A 128 7.80 2.17 12.13
N LEU A 129 8.27 2.96 11.19
CA LEU A 129 7.99 4.39 11.11
C LEU A 129 6.98 4.66 10.01
N ILE A 130 5.83 5.24 10.34
CA ILE A 130 4.74 5.53 9.42
C ILE A 130 4.24 6.96 9.61
N PRO A 131 3.67 7.63 8.58
CA PRO A 131 3.15 8.98 8.74
C PRO A 131 1.88 8.99 9.60
N ASP A 132 1.53 10.15 10.18
CA ASP A 132 0.28 10.37 10.92
C ASP A 132 -0.95 10.37 9.99
N TRP A 133 -0.81 10.83 8.74
CA TRP A 133 -1.76 10.63 7.65
C TRP A 133 -1.36 9.38 6.88
N MET A 134 -2.19 8.34 6.90
CA MET A 134 -1.80 7.05 6.31
C MET A 134 -3.00 6.19 5.93
N TRP A 135 -2.72 5.17 5.16
CA TRP A 135 -3.62 4.03 5.03
C TRP A 135 -3.57 3.19 6.31
N GLU A 136 -4.70 3.09 7.00
CA GLU A 136 -4.80 2.47 8.34
C GLU A 136 -4.28 1.03 8.40
N SER A 137 -4.27 0.32 7.26
CA SER A 137 -3.78 -1.05 7.18
C SER A 137 -2.28 -1.20 7.53
N TYR A 138 -1.49 -0.14 7.48
CA TYR A 138 -0.08 -0.22 7.93
C TYR A 138 0.02 -0.58 9.41
N LYS A 139 -0.84 -0.01 10.25
CA LYS A 139 -0.90 -0.33 11.69
C LYS A 139 -1.35 -1.77 11.90
N ILE A 140 -2.42 -2.17 11.19
CA ILE A 140 -2.98 -3.54 11.29
C ILE A 140 -1.91 -4.58 10.93
N MET A 141 -1.15 -4.36 9.85
CA MET A 141 -0.09 -5.27 9.43
C MET A 141 1.06 -5.33 10.45
N ALA A 142 1.47 -4.19 11.03
CA ALA A 142 2.49 -4.18 12.07
C ALA A 142 2.03 -4.96 13.31
N GLU A 143 0.83 -4.68 13.81
CA GLU A 143 0.25 -5.35 14.98
C GLU A 143 0.04 -6.85 14.77
N GLU A 144 -0.29 -7.28 13.53
CA GLU A 144 -0.44 -8.70 13.21
C GLU A 144 0.87 -9.48 13.37
N PHE A 145 2.00 -8.85 13.08
CA PHE A 145 3.33 -9.43 13.27
C PHE A 145 3.95 -9.13 14.65
N GLU A 146 3.14 -8.65 15.60
CA GLU A 146 3.58 -8.29 16.95
C GLU A 146 4.61 -7.14 16.96
N ASN A 147 4.60 -6.31 15.91
CA ASN A 147 5.42 -5.12 15.81
C ASN A 147 4.67 -3.89 16.35
N LYS A 148 5.44 -2.88 16.74
CA LYS A 148 4.94 -1.55 17.13
C LYS A 148 5.09 -0.60 15.95
N TYR A 149 4.55 0.61 16.12
CA TYR A 149 4.79 1.70 15.18
C TYR A 149 5.05 3.01 15.92
N GLU A 150 5.81 3.88 15.27
CA GLU A 150 6.01 5.26 15.66
C GLU A 150 5.45 6.14 14.55
N LEU A 151 4.79 7.24 14.92
CA LEU A 151 4.24 8.19 13.94
C LEU A 151 5.21 9.36 13.74
N TYR A 152 5.35 9.78 12.47
CA TYR A 152 5.91 11.09 12.15
C TYR A 152 4.84 12.00 11.55
N SER A 153 4.93 13.29 11.81
CA SER A 153 4.04 14.26 11.18
C SER A 153 4.40 14.42 9.72
N LEU A 154 3.47 14.06 8.83
CA LEU A 154 3.70 14.13 7.38
C LEU A 154 3.93 15.58 6.93
N PHE A 155 3.15 16.50 7.47
CA PHE A 155 3.21 17.92 7.10
C PHE A 155 3.78 18.80 8.22
N ASN A 156 4.56 19.79 7.82
CA ASN A 156 4.94 20.91 8.67
C ASN A 156 3.83 22.00 8.65
N GLU A 157 4.06 23.10 9.36
CA GLU A 157 3.11 24.24 9.45
C GLU A 157 2.81 24.90 8.08
N ASN A 158 3.70 24.73 7.10
CA ASN A 158 3.52 25.28 5.76
C ASN A 158 2.81 24.30 4.79
N GLY A 159 2.40 23.12 5.27
CA GLY A 159 1.76 22.08 4.45
C GLY A 159 2.70 21.33 3.52
N THR A 160 4.01 21.41 3.72
CA THR A 160 5.03 20.64 3.00
C THR A 160 5.54 19.48 3.85
N PHE A 161 6.24 18.52 3.22
CA PHE A 161 6.80 17.38 3.92
C PHE A 161 7.65 17.79 5.13
N ASN A 162 7.37 17.21 6.29
CA ASN A 162 8.03 17.55 7.55
C ASN A 162 9.35 16.76 7.71
N LEU A 163 10.35 17.14 6.94
CA LEU A 163 11.65 16.49 6.95
C LEU A 163 12.32 16.49 8.32
N GLU A 164 12.13 17.54 9.11
CA GLU A 164 12.76 17.66 10.44
C GLU A 164 12.18 16.65 11.42
N ASN A 165 10.85 16.52 11.48
CA ASN A 165 10.23 15.51 12.34
C ASN A 165 10.53 14.09 11.85
N PHE A 166 10.56 13.86 10.52
CA PHE A 166 10.97 12.59 9.94
C PHE A 166 12.39 12.19 10.38
N LYS A 167 13.37 13.10 10.25
CA LYS A 167 14.77 12.88 10.68
C LYS A 167 14.87 12.61 12.18
N GLU A 168 14.14 13.36 13.00
CA GLU A 168 14.08 13.16 14.45
C GLU A 168 13.64 11.73 14.78
N LYS A 169 12.51 11.28 14.18
CA LYS A 169 11.95 9.96 14.42
C LYS A 169 12.84 8.83 13.91
N VAL A 170 13.41 8.97 12.73
CA VAL A 170 14.40 8.04 12.18
C VAL A 170 15.59 7.89 13.12
N THR A 171 16.16 9.02 13.56
CA THR A 171 17.32 9.03 14.47
C THR A 171 17.01 8.37 15.80
N LYS A 172 15.81 8.65 16.36
CA LYS A 172 15.34 8.04 17.60
C LYS A 172 15.26 6.52 17.48
N ILE A 173 14.58 6.02 16.45
CA ILE A 173 14.36 4.58 16.23
C ILE A 173 15.69 3.86 15.99
N ILE A 174 16.59 4.43 15.17
CA ILE A 174 17.92 3.83 14.95
C ILE A 174 18.71 3.72 16.26
N LYS A 175 18.63 4.73 17.14
CA LYS A 175 19.29 4.65 18.47
C LYS A 175 18.68 3.57 19.37
N GLU A 176 17.38 3.31 19.26
CA GLU A 176 16.67 2.34 20.10
C GLU A 176 16.86 0.90 19.62
N GLN A 177 16.87 0.65 18.31
CA GLN A 177 16.83 -0.72 17.75
C GLN A 177 17.84 -0.98 16.62
N GLY A 178 18.74 -0.01 16.32
CA GLY A 178 19.84 -0.19 15.37
C GLY A 178 19.48 -0.04 13.89
N LYS A 179 18.21 -0.10 13.54
CA LYS A 179 17.67 0.01 12.16
C LYS A 179 16.32 0.67 12.19
N VAL A 180 15.83 1.11 11.03
CA VAL A 180 14.45 1.62 10.86
C VAL A 180 13.87 1.14 9.55
N LEU A 181 12.63 0.64 9.58
CA LEU A 181 11.77 0.50 8.42
C LEU A 181 10.81 1.69 8.41
N ALA A 182 10.91 2.55 7.39
CA ALA A 182 10.01 3.67 7.19
C ALA A 182 9.13 3.42 5.96
N ILE A 183 7.84 3.70 6.07
CA ILE A 183 6.89 3.64 4.96
C ILE A 183 6.66 5.05 4.45
N ILE A 184 6.97 5.27 3.16
CA ILE A 184 6.71 6.50 2.42
C ILE A 184 5.84 6.14 1.23
N ASN A 185 4.66 6.74 1.15
CA ASN A 185 3.75 6.54 0.03
C ASN A 185 3.87 7.73 -0.93
N ASP A 186 4.56 7.51 -2.04
CA ASP A 186 4.83 8.50 -3.07
C ASP A 186 4.89 7.81 -4.46
N PRO A 187 4.40 8.46 -5.53
CA PRO A 187 3.58 9.67 -5.58
C PRO A 187 2.12 9.45 -5.16
N CYS A 188 1.35 10.53 -5.10
CA CYS A 188 -0.10 10.49 -4.81
C CYS A 188 -0.42 9.79 -3.50
N HIS A 189 0.18 10.26 -2.41
CA HIS A 189 0.03 9.73 -1.06
C HIS A 189 -1.44 9.46 -0.67
N ASN A 190 -1.73 8.25 -0.19
CA ASN A 190 -3.05 7.89 0.33
C ASN A 190 -3.13 8.20 1.84
N PRO A 191 -4.05 9.11 2.33
CA PRO A 191 -5.23 9.64 1.60
C PRO A 191 -5.09 11.07 1.07
N THR A 192 -3.94 11.72 1.16
CA THR A 192 -3.83 13.17 0.95
C THR A 192 -3.66 13.59 -0.51
N GLY A 193 -3.26 12.68 -1.40
CA GLY A 193 -2.90 12.99 -2.78
C GLY A 193 -1.59 13.77 -2.95
N TYR A 194 -0.87 14.02 -1.85
CA TYR A 194 0.41 14.72 -1.87
C TYR A 194 1.50 13.90 -2.57
N SER A 195 2.44 14.58 -3.22
CA SER A 195 3.66 13.99 -3.79
C SER A 195 4.87 14.80 -3.33
N LEU A 196 5.97 14.08 -3.04
CA LEU A 196 7.26 14.66 -2.58
C LEU A 196 7.98 15.43 -3.67
#